data_09d2962ce79f62e6afac8cf2472d7656
#
_entry.id   09d2962ce79f62e6afac8cf2472d7656
#
_cell.length_a   1.000
_cell.length_b   1.000
_cell.length_c   1.000
_cell.angle_alpha   90.00
_cell.angle_beta   90.00
_cell.angle_gamma   90.00
#
_symmetry.space_group_name_H-M   'P 1'
#
loop_
_entity.id
_entity.type
_entity.pdbx_description
1 polymer ?
#
loop_
_entity_poly.entity_id
_entity_poly.type
_entity_poly.pdbx_seq_one_letter_code
_entity_poly.pdbx_strand_id
1 'polypeptide(L)'
;LTDNFSVMNEAANQIIIKGNNDDGTGQQGVQLYYGGNQKFTTTNTGAVVSGILTATSFSGDGSALTGTGVGRNMLINGEMVANQRSNGGQNVNSSTSKYPVDRWHSRGESGKNFTVSQIAGASQGLGVRHYMRAEVTAHGSVGSNDIFNFRQNIEGYNVQRINLGESTCNSMSLSFTVRSSLAGTHSGAIQNSAQNLSYPFTYTLAQNAWTDVKITIPPITSGSFNETNGVGLRVIFDLGSGNNFRGTANQWNSGQDE
;
A
#
# COMPACT_ATOMS: atom_id res chain seq x y z
N LEU A 1 -11.66 39.14 39.33
CA LEU A 1 -12.78 38.84 38.44
C LEU A 1 -12.33 37.72 37.51
N THR A 2 -12.82 36.50 37.72
CA THR A 2 -12.62 35.39 36.82
C THR A 2 -13.66 35.50 35.71
N ASP A 3 -13.28 36.09 34.59
CA ASP A 3 -14.19 36.28 33.42
C ASP A 3 -14.27 34.99 32.62
N ASN A 4 -14.91 33.96 33.22
CA ASN A 4 -15.21 32.72 32.52
C ASN A 4 -16.54 32.85 31.75
N PHE A 5 -16.53 32.56 30.48
CA PHE A 5 -17.72 32.45 29.63
C PHE A 5 -18.09 30.97 29.43
N SER A 6 -19.36 30.64 29.66
CA SER A 6 -19.83 29.27 29.39
C SER A 6 -21.16 29.30 28.68
N VAL A 7 -21.27 28.48 27.60
CA VAL A 7 -22.55 28.12 26.97
C VAL A 7 -22.94 26.75 27.46
N MET A 8 -24.15 26.63 28.01
CA MET A 8 -24.68 25.37 28.55
C MET A 8 -25.85 24.90 27.69
N ASN A 9 -26.21 23.61 27.79
CA ASN A 9 -27.41 23.09 27.15
C ASN A 9 -28.67 23.71 27.84
N GLU A 10 -29.84 23.54 27.22
CA GLU A 10 -31.12 24.10 27.67
C GLU A 10 -31.46 23.71 29.12
N ALA A 11 -31.06 22.51 29.56
CA ALA A 11 -31.24 22.05 30.94
C ALA A 11 -30.22 22.64 31.94
N ALA A 12 -29.26 23.46 31.47
CA ALA A 12 -28.16 24.07 32.22
C ALA A 12 -27.32 23.05 33.04
N ASN A 13 -27.30 21.79 32.61
CA ASN A 13 -26.59 20.70 33.29
C ASN A 13 -25.33 20.22 32.58
N GLN A 14 -25.05 20.69 31.37
CA GLN A 14 -23.85 20.32 30.60
C GLN A 14 -23.24 21.54 29.93
N ILE A 15 -21.93 21.70 30.06
CA ILE A 15 -21.16 22.71 29.35
C ILE A 15 -20.96 22.26 27.92
N ILE A 16 -21.25 23.14 26.96
CA ILE A 16 -21.01 22.92 25.52
C ILE A 16 -19.75 23.66 25.08
N ILE A 17 -19.61 24.92 25.52
CA ILE A 17 -18.45 25.77 25.23
C ILE A 17 -18.03 26.43 26.54
N LYS A 18 -16.76 26.42 26.84
CA LYS A 18 -16.15 27.14 27.95
C LYS A 18 -14.99 28.00 27.45
N GLY A 19 -15.03 29.28 27.74
CA GLY A 19 -13.88 30.16 27.63
C GLY A 19 -13.27 30.39 29.01
N ASN A 20 -11.99 30.13 29.15
CA ASN A 20 -11.23 30.45 30.37
C ASN A 20 -10.38 31.68 30.12
N ASN A 21 -10.52 32.69 30.96
CA ASN A 21 -9.64 33.86 30.91
C ASN A 21 -8.39 33.66 31.77
N ASP A 22 -8.55 33.12 32.96
CA ASP A 22 -7.46 32.67 33.81
C ASP A 22 -8.06 31.78 34.94
N ASP A 23 -7.57 30.57 35.08
CA ASP A 23 -7.96 29.63 36.16
C ASP A 23 -6.95 29.60 37.31
N GLY A 24 -6.03 30.58 37.37
CA GLY A 24 -4.92 30.63 38.33
C GLY A 24 -3.70 29.80 37.86
N THR A 25 -3.80 29.12 36.74
CA THR A 25 -2.67 28.41 36.11
C THR A 25 -2.04 29.20 34.95
N GLY A 26 -2.58 30.39 34.65
CA GLY A 26 -2.14 31.25 33.53
C GLY A 26 -2.57 30.76 32.16
N GLN A 27 -3.51 29.80 32.09
CA GLN A 27 -3.95 29.25 30.80
C GLN A 27 -5.29 29.90 30.37
N GLN A 28 -5.22 30.57 29.25
CA GLN A 28 -6.39 31.13 28.56
C GLN A 28 -6.74 30.22 27.37
N GLY A 29 -8.04 29.95 27.14
CA GLY A 29 -8.40 29.10 26.03
C GLY A 29 -9.89 28.82 25.88
N VAL A 30 -10.22 28.15 24.79
CA VAL A 30 -11.57 27.68 24.48
C VAL A 30 -11.63 26.17 24.58
N GLN A 31 -12.68 25.67 25.21
CA GLN A 31 -12.96 24.26 25.35
C GLN A 31 -14.36 23.96 24.79
N LEU A 32 -14.47 22.89 23.99
CA LEU A 32 -15.73 22.37 23.47
C LEU A 32 -16.02 21.00 24.08
N TYR A 33 -17.26 20.76 24.45
CA TYR A 33 -17.69 19.54 25.10
C TYR A 33 -18.78 18.82 24.32
N TYR A 34 -18.81 17.51 24.42
CA TYR A 34 -19.90 16.66 23.96
C TYR A 34 -20.21 15.61 25.04
N GLY A 35 -21.48 15.58 25.48
CA GLY A 35 -21.91 14.64 26.55
C GLY A 35 -21.13 14.80 27.87
N GLY A 36 -20.75 16.02 28.22
CA GLY A 36 -19.96 16.32 29.43
C GLY A 36 -18.45 16.04 29.28
N ASN A 37 -18.00 15.48 28.16
CA ASN A 37 -16.61 15.19 27.90
C ASN A 37 -15.99 16.26 27.01
N GLN A 38 -14.79 16.73 27.35
CA GLN A 38 -14.02 17.67 26.56
C GLN A 38 -13.55 16.99 25.27
N LYS A 39 -13.84 17.61 24.12
CA LYS A 39 -13.47 17.11 22.77
C LYS A 39 -12.46 17.98 22.06
N PHE A 40 -12.42 19.25 22.38
CA PHE A 40 -11.47 20.21 21.80
C PHE A 40 -11.01 21.18 22.89
N THR A 41 -9.73 21.52 22.89
CA THR A 41 -9.19 22.61 23.73
C THR A 41 -8.06 23.32 22.99
N THR A 42 -7.98 24.64 23.17
CA THR A 42 -6.82 25.42 22.73
C THR A 42 -5.76 25.41 23.83
N THR A 43 -4.49 25.44 23.43
CA THR A 43 -3.33 25.56 24.30
C THR A 43 -2.40 26.67 23.76
N ASN A 44 -1.39 27.08 24.52
CA ASN A 44 -0.43 28.08 24.06
C ASN A 44 0.38 27.62 22.83
N THR A 45 0.44 26.31 22.53
CA THR A 45 1.16 25.72 21.41
C THR A 45 0.26 25.23 20.28
N GLY A 46 -1.07 25.38 20.42
CA GLY A 46 -2.00 24.90 19.41
C GLY A 46 -3.36 24.48 19.96
N ALA A 47 -3.88 23.36 19.46
CA ALA A 47 -5.14 22.80 19.90
C ALA A 47 -5.04 21.27 20.07
N VAL A 48 -5.81 20.75 21.03
CA VAL A 48 -5.93 19.31 21.27
C VAL A 48 -7.34 18.86 20.92
N VAL A 49 -7.47 17.80 20.10
CA VAL A 49 -8.72 17.12 19.79
C VAL A 49 -8.70 15.74 20.45
N SER A 50 -9.68 15.47 21.31
CA SER A 50 -9.85 14.16 21.94
C SER A 50 -10.82 13.32 21.11
N GLY A 51 -10.29 12.54 20.17
CA GLY A 51 -11.06 11.73 19.22
C GLY A 51 -10.55 11.84 17.79
N ILE A 52 -11.46 11.74 16.83
CA ILE A 52 -11.16 11.80 15.39
C ILE A 52 -11.42 13.21 14.87
N LEU A 53 -10.41 13.79 14.19
CA LEU A 53 -10.56 15.01 13.41
C LEU A 53 -10.68 14.63 11.93
N THR A 54 -11.83 14.91 11.31
CA THR A 54 -12.05 14.72 9.87
C THR A 54 -11.96 16.07 9.16
N ALA A 55 -11.11 16.15 8.15
CA ALA A 55 -10.97 17.31 7.28
C ALA A 55 -10.76 16.85 5.84
N THR A 56 -11.15 17.69 4.87
CA THR A 56 -10.90 17.42 3.45
C THR A 56 -9.42 17.55 3.08
N SER A 57 -8.66 18.34 3.84
CA SER A 57 -7.21 18.48 3.68
C SER A 57 -6.58 19.03 4.96
N PHE A 58 -5.31 18.70 5.17
CA PHE A 58 -4.43 19.32 6.15
C PHE A 58 -3.28 20.00 5.41
N SER A 59 -2.98 21.26 5.75
CA SER A 59 -1.86 22.00 5.19
C SER A 59 -0.83 22.27 6.26
N GLY A 60 0.42 21.94 6.00
CA GLY A 60 1.54 22.12 6.92
C GLY A 60 2.64 21.08 6.73
N ASP A 61 3.72 21.26 7.46
CA ASP A 61 4.79 20.27 7.59
C ASP A 61 4.32 19.12 8.49
N GLY A 62 4.07 17.97 7.93
CA GLY A 62 3.64 16.76 8.67
C GLY A 62 4.73 16.10 9.52
N SER A 63 5.90 16.70 9.69
CA SER A 63 7.06 16.08 10.36
C SER A 63 6.81 15.68 11.82
N ALA A 64 5.93 16.41 12.51
CA ALA A 64 5.54 16.15 13.90
C ALA A 64 4.38 15.14 14.05
N LEU A 65 3.78 14.69 12.96
CA LEU A 65 2.70 13.70 13.02
C LEU A 65 3.28 12.32 13.34
N THR A 66 2.97 11.80 14.52
CA THR A 66 3.32 10.43 14.93
C THR A 66 2.22 9.46 14.53
N GLY A 67 2.58 8.23 14.18
CA GLY A 67 1.59 7.23 13.72
C GLY A 67 1.18 7.35 12.24
N THR A 68 1.59 8.40 11.54
CA THR A 68 1.36 8.57 10.09
C THR A 68 2.35 7.78 9.24
N GLY A 69 3.37 7.19 9.85
CA GLY A 69 4.36 6.34 9.16
C GLY A 69 3.78 5.08 8.50
N VAL A 70 2.51 4.79 8.78
CA VAL A 70 1.76 3.65 8.21
C VAL A 70 1.24 3.96 6.78
N GLY A 71 1.26 5.22 6.35
CA GLY A 71 0.71 5.62 5.05
C GLY A 71 1.74 5.89 3.95
N ARG A 72 3.04 5.60 4.16
CA ARG A 72 4.04 5.82 3.11
C ARG A 72 3.92 4.77 2.02
N ASN A 73 3.74 5.22 0.78
CA ASN A 73 3.84 4.33 -0.37
C ASN A 73 5.28 3.80 -0.49
N MET A 74 5.43 2.49 -0.34
CA MET A 74 6.72 1.81 -0.47
C MET A 74 7.05 1.43 -1.91
N LEU A 75 6.04 1.41 -2.79
CA LEU A 75 6.25 1.17 -4.22
C LEU A 75 6.79 2.44 -4.87
N ILE A 76 7.87 2.29 -5.59
CA ILE A 76 8.51 3.37 -6.35
C ILE A 76 8.06 3.27 -7.80
N ASN A 77 7.76 4.41 -8.43
CA ASN A 77 7.29 4.46 -9.81
C ASN A 77 6.01 3.61 -10.05
N GLY A 78 5.06 3.68 -9.11
CA GLY A 78 3.78 2.96 -9.19
C GLY A 78 2.91 3.39 -10.37
N GLU A 79 3.06 4.63 -10.85
CA GLU A 79 2.39 5.15 -12.04
C GLU A 79 3.14 4.84 -13.35
N MET A 80 4.20 4.03 -13.30
CA MET A 80 4.98 3.58 -14.46
C MET A 80 5.52 4.72 -15.35
N VAL A 81 5.77 5.90 -14.80
CA VAL A 81 6.18 7.11 -15.55
C VAL A 81 7.65 7.07 -15.93
N ALA A 82 8.51 6.72 -14.97
CA ALA A 82 9.95 6.65 -15.21
C ALA A 82 10.32 5.40 -16.01
N ASN A 83 10.90 5.61 -17.19
CA ASN A 83 11.37 4.54 -18.09
C ASN A 83 12.64 4.99 -18.81
N GLN A 84 13.77 4.85 -18.14
CA GLN A 84 15.08 5.29 -18.66
C GLN A 84 15.82 4.20 -19.44
N ARG A 85 15.39 2.94 -19.30
CA ARG A 85 16.11 1.77 -19.80
C ARG A 85 15.47 1.12 -21.01
N SER A 86 14.21 1.42 -21.30
CA SER A 86 13.44 0.77 -22.33
C SER A 86 12.72 1.77 -23.21
N ASN A 87 13.08 1.83 -24.49
CA ASN A 87 12.39 2.59 -25.52
C ASN A 87 11.39 1.69 -26.29
N GLY A 88 10.53 0.97 -25.58
CA GLY A 88 9.57 0.06 -26.19
C GLY A 88 9.31 -1.18 -25.33
N GLY A 89 8.63 -2.17 -25.91
CA GLY A 89 8.35 -3.43 -25.21
C GLY A 89 9.63 -4.25 -24.99
N GLN A 90 9.71 -4.88 -23.81
CA GLN A 90 10.73 -5.87 -23.50
C GLN A 90 10.16 -7.27 -23.72
N ASN A 91 10.81 -8.06 -24.54
CA ASN A 91 10.44 -9.47 -24.71
C ASN A 91 10.98 -10.28 -23.53
N VAL A 92 10.08 -10.93 -22.80
CA VAL A 92 10.38 -11.75 -21.62
C VAL A 92 10.23 -13.21 -22.02
N ASN A 93 11.35 -13.86 -22.29
CA ASN A 93 11.42 -15.22 -22.83
C ASN A 93 12.46 -16.09 -22.11
N SER A 94 12.85 -15.71 -20.91
CA SER A 94 13.84 -16.44 -20.12
C SER A 94 13.71 -16.10 -18.64
N SER A 95 14.38 -16.86 -17.80
CA SER A 95 14.49 -16.61 -16.36
C SER A 95 15.29 -15.34 -16.02
N THR A 96 15.97 -14.74 -17.00
CA THR A 96 16.67 -13.47 -16.83
C THR A 96 15.67 -12.34 -16.70
N SER A 97 15.74 -11.59 -15.59
CA SER A 97 14.86 -10.44 -15.34
C SER A 97 15.04 -9.36 -16.41
N LYS A 98 13.93 -8.86 -16.92
CA LYS A 98 13.86 -7.68 -17.80
C LYS A 98 13.25 -6.51 -17.03
N TYR A 99 13.68 -5.31 -17.33
CA TYR A 99 13.22 -4.08 -16.67
C TYR A 99 12.48 -3.20 -17.71
N PRO A 100 11.21 -3.49 -17.97
CA PRO A 100 10.43 -2.74 -18.96
C PRO A 100 10.11 -1.31 -18.53
N VAL A 101 10.10 -1.06 -17.23
CA VAL A 101 9.90 0.23 -16.58
C VAL A 101 10.83 0.29 -15.38
N ASP A 102 11.35 1.47 -15.04
CA ASP A 102 12.27 1.61 -13.92
C ASP A 102 11.63 1.13 -12.61
N ARG A 103 12.40 0.38 -11.81
CA ARG A 103 12.01 -0.28 -10.56
C ARG A 103 11.16 -1.54 -10.72
N TRP A 104 10.53 -1.77 -11.86
CA TRP A 104 9.73 -2.96 -12.14
C TRP A 104 10.46 -3.91 -13.06
N HIS A 105 10.43 -5.18 -12.74
CA HIS A 105 11.03 -6.21 -13.57
C HIS A 105 10.11 -7.41 -13.78
N SER A 106 10.32 -8.10 -14.90
CA SER A 106 9.53 -9.25 -15.31
C SER A 106 10.42 -10.46 -15.50
N ARG A 107 9.87 -11.63 -15.20
CA ARG A 107 10.49 -12.93 -15.42
C ARG A 107 9.55 -13.83 -16.19
N GLY A 108 10.12 -14.63 -17.09
CA GLY A 108 9.45 -15.68 -17.86
C GLY A 108 10.33 -16.88 -18.06
N GLU A 109 9.88 -17.83 -18.87
CA GLU A 109 10.60 -19.07 -19.14
C GLU A 109 10.84 -19.27 -20.64
N SER A 110 11.83 -20.07 -20.99
CA SER A 110 12.20 -20.34 -22.37
C SER A 110 11.08 -21.01 -23.17
N GLY A 111 10.89 -20.54 -24.40
CA GLY A 111 9.86 -21.07 -25.31
C GLY A 111 8.44 -20.56 -25.07
N LYS A 112 8.24 -19.69 -24.05
CA LYS A 112 6.95 -19.08 -23.72
C LYS A 112 7.21 -17.58 -23.56
N ASN A 113 6.67 -16.79 -24.46
CA ASN A 113 7.05 -15.39 -24.56
C ASN A 113 5.90 -14.48 -24.23
N PHE A 114 6.18 -13.44 -23.48
CA PHE A 114 5.32 -12.28 -23.39
C PHE A 114 6.14 -10.99 -23.51
N THR A 115 5.49 -9.96 -24.00
CA THR A 115 6.10 -8.64 -24.09
C THR A 115 5.53 -7.76 -23.00
N VAL A 116 6.40 -7.06 -22.28
CA VAL A 116 5.99 -6.06 -21.30
C VAL A 116 6.36 -4.68 -21.79
N SER A 117 5.40 -3.77 -21.84
CA SER A 117 5.54 -2.45 -22.42
C SER A 117 4.94 -1.38 -21.50
N GLN A 118 5.59 -0.22 -21.47
CA GLN A 118 4.97 1.00 -20.96
C GLN A 118 3.97 1.53 -22.00
N ILE A 119 2.75 1.79 -21.60
CA ILE A 119 1.68 2.31 -22.45
C ILE A 119 1.19 3.64 -21.89
N ALA A 120 0.93 4.61 -22.78
CA ALA A 120 0.33 5.88 -22.38
C ALA A 120 -1.11 5.68 -21.87
N GLY A 121 -1.37 6.14 -20.64
CA GLY A 121 -2.63 5.93 -19.95
C GLY A 121 -3.74 6.90 -20.33
N ALA A 122 -3.39 8.05 -20.91
CA ALA A 122 -4.36 9.10 -21.25
C ALA A 122 -5.49 8.64 -22.18
N SER A 123 -5.20 7.67 -23.06
CA SER A 123 -6.18 7.10 -23.99
C SER A 123 -7.19 6.15 -23.34
N GLN A 124 -7.01 5.79 -22.07
CA GLN A 124 -7.84 4.81 -21.38
C GLN A 124 -8.74 5.43 -20.30
N GLY A 125 -8.71 6.74 -20.12
CA GLY A 125 -9.54 7.43 -19.12
C GLY A 125 -9.17 7.16 -17.66
N LEU A 126 -7.96 6.62 -17.40
CA LEU A 126 -7.52 6.20 -16.06
C LEU A 126 -7.05 7.35 -15.15
N GLY A 127 -6.87 8.55 -15.67
CA GLY A 127 -6.27 9.66 -14.91
C GLY A 127 -4.78 9.50 -14.62
N VAL A 128 -4.14 8.40 -15.03
CA VAL A 128 -2.70 8.15 -14.92
C VAL A 128 -1.99 8.41 -16.25
N ARG A 129 -0.72 8.81 -16.19
CA ARG A 129 0.06 9.08 -17.41
C ARG A 129 0.43 7.81 -18.17
N HIS A 130 0.78 6.75 -17.45
CA HIS A 130 1.24 5.48 -18.02
C HIS A 130 0.73 4.30 -17.21
N TYR A 131 0.71 3.15 -17.85
CA TYR A 131 0.55 1.85 -17.21
C TYR A 131 1.45 0.83 -17.87
N MET A 132 1.66 -0.30 -17.24
CA MET A 132 2.40 -1.42 -17.79
C MET A 132 1.43 -2.48 -18.35
N ARG A 133 1.71 -2.97 -19.57
CA ARG A 133 0.94 -4.03 -20.23
C ARG A 133 1.85 -5.23 -20.46
N ALA A 134 1.41 -6.38 -19.97
CA ALA A 134 1.96 -7.68 -20.36
C ALA A 134 1.07 -8.31 -21.43
N GLU A 135 1.66 -8.73 -22.56
CA GLU A 135 0.97 -9.32 -23.69
C GLU A 135 1.65 -10.65 -24.08
N VAL A 136 0.90 -11.74 -24.01
CA VAL A 136 1.42 -13.06 -24.39
C VAL A 136 1.60 -13.10 -25.90
N THR A 137 2.84 -13.34 -26.35
CA THR A 137 3.22 -13.39 -27.77
C THR A 137 3.51 -14.80 -28.26
N ALA A 138 3.86 -15.71 -27.35
CA ALA A 138 3.93 -17.15 -27.62
C ALA A 138 3.50 -17.93 -26.39
N HIS A 139 2.52 -18.79 -26.55
CA HIS A 139 1.97 -19.62 -25.49
C HIS A 139 2.44 -21.08 -25.62
N GLY A 140 2.36 -21.82 -24.53
CA GLY A 140 2.73 -23.22 -24.46
C GLY A 140 2.27 -23.82 -23.13
N SER A 141 2.49 -25.11 -22.95
CA SER A 141 2.19 -25.78 -21.67
C SER A 141 3.07 -25.20 -20.56
N VAL A 142 2.47 -24.83 -19.44
CA VAL A 142 3.18 -24.34 -18.26
C VAL A 142 3.69 -25.54 -17.45
N GLY A 143 5.00 -25.62 -17.25
CA GLY A 143 5.61 -26.62 -16.39
C GLY A 143 5.44 -26.26 -14.90
N SER A 144 5.55 -27.24 -14.01
CA SER A 144 5.35 -27.03 -12.58
C SER A 144 6.29 -26.01 -11.95
N ASN A 145 7.48 -25.83 -12.53
CA ASN A 145 8.50 -24.87 -12.04
C ASN A 145 8.60 -23.59 -12.86
N ASP A 146 7.71 -23.37 -13.81
CA ASP A 146 7.72 -22.17 -14.64
C ASP A 146 7.24 -20.97 -13.82
N ILE A 147 7.90 -19.81 -13.97
CA ILE A 147 7.51 -18.55 -13.33
C ILE A 147 7.26 -17.49 -14.40
N PHE A 148 6.07 -16.91 -14.34
CA PHE A 148 5.68 -15.80 -15.21
C PHE A 148 5.12 -14.68 -14.34
N ASN A 149 5.92 -13.67 -14.07
CA ASN A 149 5.49 -12.57 -13.24
C ASN A 149 6.08 -11.22 -13.67
N PHE A 150 5.47 -10.16 -13.17
CA PHE A 150 6.18 -8.92 -13.00
C PHE A 150 6.14 -8.49 -11.53
N ARG A 151 7.20 -7.82 -11.08
CA ARG A 151 7.38 -7.57 -9.66
C ARG A 151 8.23 -6.33 -9.38
N GLN A 152 8.09 -5.82 -8.17
CA GLN A 152 9.00 -4.84 -7.60
C GLN A 152 9.63 -5.38 -6.32
N ASN A 153 10.93 -5.14 -6.17
CA ASN A 153 11.66 -5.36 -4.93
C ASN A 153 11.64 -4.06 -4.12
N ILE A 154 11.26 -4.17 -2.86
CA ILE A 154 11.30 -3.10 -1.86
C ILE A 154 12.51 -3.36 -0.98
N GLU A 155 13.36 -2.37 -0.80
CA GLU A 155 14.56 -2.47 0.02
C GLU A 155 14.23 -2.67 1.51
N GLY A 156 15.09 -3.39 2.25
CA GLY A 156 14.91 -3.69 3.65
C GLY A 156 14.74 -2.44 4.52
N TYR A 157 15.53 -1.40 4.29
CA TYR A 157 15.39 -0.12 5.02
C TYR A 157 14.01 0.54 4.87
N ASN A 158 13.29 0.27 3.78
CA ASN A 158 11.95 0.83 3.56
C ASN A 158 10.85 0.03 4.28
N VAL A 159 11.12 -1.21 4.69
CA VAL A 159 10.14 -2.09 5.38
C VAL A 159 10.31 -2.15 6.89
N GLN A 160 11.40 -1.60 7.46
CA GLN A 160 11.67 -1.62 8.90
C GLN A 160 10.49 -1.19 9.78
N ARG A 161 9.73 -0.18 9.33
CA ARG A 161 8.61 0.38 10.09
C ARG A 161 7.41 -0.56 10.22
N ILE A 162 7.40 -1.64 9.45
CA ILE A 162 6.32 -2.62 9.48
C ILE A 162 6.54 -3.60 10.61
N ASN A 163 7.81 -3.79 11.06
CA ASN A 163 8.24 -4.77 12.06
C ASN A 163 7.87 -6.21 11.65
N LEU A 164 8.15 -6.57 10.40
CA LEU A 164 7.83 -7.88 9.85
C LEU A 164 8.56 -9.00 10.63
N GLY A 165 7.82 -10.02 11.05
CA GLY A 165 8.32 -11.11 11.85
C GLY A 165 8.28 -10.86 13.37
N GLU A 166 7.86 -9.69 13.81
CA GLU A 166 7.82 -9.29 15.21
C GLU A 166 6.38 -9.22 15.74
N SER A 167 6.22 -9.36 17.05
CA SER A 167 4.90 -9.26 17.72
C SER A 167 4.23 -7.90 17.55
N THR A 168 4.99 -6.88 17.20
CA THR A 168 4.54 -5.50 16.93
C THR A 168 4.32 -5.23 15.43
N CYS A 169 4.31 -6.28 14.60
CA CYS A 169 4.11 -6.15 13.17
C CYS A 169 2.80 -5.42 12.83
N ASN A 170 2.88 -4.49 11.90
CA ASN A 170 1.72 -3.78 11.40
C ASN A 170 1.14 -4.46 10.15
N SER A 171 -0.17 -4.33 9.94
CA SER A 171 -0.81 -4.70 8.68
C SER A 171 -0.36 -3.79 7.55
N MET A 172 -0.36 -4.32 6.33
CA MET A 172 -0.08 -3.56 5.10
C MET A 172 -1.33 -3.50 4.21
N SER A 173 -1.37 -2.52 3.33
CA SER A 173 -2.36 -2.46 2.25
C SER A 173 -1.65 -2.34 0.91
N LEU A 174 -2.07 -3.14 -0.05
CA LEU A 174 -1.70 -3.02 -1.46
C LEU A 174 -2.93 -2.59 -2.25
N SER A 175 -2.84 -1.48 -2.99
CA SER A 175 -3.89 -1.03 -3.89
C SER A 175 -3.32 -0.81 -5.30
N PHE A 176 -4.08 -1.20 -6.30
CA PHE A 176 -3.71 -1.06 -7.70
C PHE A 176 -4.94 -1.10 -8.60
N THR A 177 -4.84 -0.48 -9.77
CA THR A 177 -5.84 -0.56 -10.82
C THR A 177 -5.35 -1.53 -11.89
N VAL A 178 -6.17 -2.48 -12.29
CA VAL A 178 -5.79 -3.56 -13.21
C VAL A 178 -6.89 -3.85 -14.22
N ARG A 179 -6.47 -4.34 -15.39
CA ARG A 179 -7.34 -4.84 -16.46
C ARG A 179 -6.76 -6.11 -17.05
N SER A 180 -7.62 -7.06 -17.39
CA SER A 180 -7.25 -8.26 -18.14
C SER A 180 -8.17 -8.48 -19.34
N SER A 181 -7.65 -9.04 -20.41
CA SER A 181 -8.44 -9.56 -21.54
C SER A 181 -9.18 -10.85 -21.19
N LEU A 182 -8.86 -11.46 -20.04
CA LEU A 182 -9.51 -12.66 -19.52
C LEU A 182 -10.29 -12.31 -18.25
N ALA A 183 -11.56 -12.72 -18.19
CA ALA A 183 -12.33 -12.70 -16.95
C ALA A 183 -11.89 -13.86 -16.05
N GLY A 184 -12.03 -13.68 -14.74
CA GLY A 184 -11.77 -14.74 -13.76
C GLY A 184 -10.89 -14.27 -12.61
N THR A 185 -10.39 -15.23 -11.87
CA THR A 185 -9.52 -15.00 -10.71
C THR A 185 -8.07 -14.90 -11.16
N HIS A 186 -7.41 -13.85 -10.72
CA HIS A 186 -5.99 -13.57 -10.89
C HIS A 186 -5.31 -13.57 -9.53
N SER A 187 -3.98 -13.70 -9.52
CA SER A 187 -3.18 -13.79 -8.31
C SER A 187 -1.98 -12.86 -8.29
N GLY A 188 -1.40 -12.76 -7.14
CA GLY A 188 -0.13 -12.13 -6.86
C GLY A 188 0.32 -12.47 -5.46
N ALA A 189 1.51 -12.04 -5.06
CA ALA A 189 2.03 -12.34 -3.73
C ALA A 189 2.89 -11.22 -3.16
N ILE A 190 2.95 -11.19 -1.83
CA ILE A 190 4.01 -10.51 -1.08
C ILE A 190 4.97 -11.59 -0.59
N GLN A 191 6.27 -11.45 -0.87
CA GLN A 191 7.28 -12.44 -0.47
C GLN A 191 8.43 -11.79 0.30
N ASN A 192 9.05 -12.54 1.22
CA ASN A 192 10.32 -12.14 1.83
C ASN A 192 11.51 -12.35 0.86
N SER A 193 12.69 -11.85 1.25
CA SER A 193 13.91 -11.96 0.44
C SER A 193 14.37 -13.41 0.23
N ALA A 194 14.18 -14.26 1.23
CA ALA A 194 14.58 -15.66 1.18
C ALA A 194 13.64 -16.54 0.35
N GLN A 195 12.47 -16.01 -0.05
CA GLN A 195 11.44 -16.75 -0.81
C GLN A 195 10.94 -18.01 -0.08
N ASN A 196 10.91 -17.96 1.23
CA ASN A 196 10.42 -19.04 2.09
C ASN A 196 9.20 -18.64 2.93
N LEU A 197 8.75 -17.39 2.78
CA LEU A 197 7.51 -16.85 3.33
C LEU A 197 6.82 -16.02 2.26
N SER A 198 5.56 -16.34 2.00
CA SER A 198 4.73 -15.65 1.01
C SER A 198 3.31 -15.42 1.53
N TYR A 199 2.70 -14.35 1.07
CA TYR A 199 1.28 -14.05 1.23
C TYR A 199 0.66 -13.94 -0.17
N PRO A 200 0.22 -15.06 -0.75
CA PRO A 200 -0.51 -15.02 -2.01
C PRO A 200 -1.88 -14.39 -1.81
N PHE A 201 -2.28 -13.56 -2.74
CA PHE A 201 -3.60 -12.91 -2.76
C PHE A 201 -4.27 -13.12 -4.11
N THR A 202 -5.60 -13.10 -4.10
CA THR A 202 -6.40 -13.23 -5.32
C THR A 202 -7.34 -12.06 -5.49
N TYR A 203 -7.68 -11.78 -6.76
CA TYR A 203 -8.66 -10.77 -7.13
C TYR A 203 -9.40 -11.22 -8.40
N THR A 204 -10.67 -10.85 -8.52
CA THR A 204 -11.51 -11.24 -9.64
C THR A 204 -11.72 -10.09 -10.60
N LEU A 205 -11.55 -10.34 -11.89
CA LEU A 205 -11.69 -9.35 -12.95
C LEU A 205 -12.81 -9.73 -13.92
N ALA A 206 -13.56 -8.72 -14.36
CA ALA A 206 -14.37 -8.83 -15.55
C ALA A 206 -13.49 -8.61 -16.80
N GLN A 207 -13.84 -9.26 -17.90
CA GLN A 207 -13.10 -9.14 -19.15
C GLN A 207 -13.05 -7.69 -19.64
N ASN A 208 -11.85 -7.21 -19.94
CA ASN A 208 -11.60 -5.89 -20.52
C ASN A 208 -12.07 -4.69 -19.66
N ALA A 209 -12.39 -4.89 -18.38
CA ALA A 209 -12.76 -3.82 -17.45
C ALA A 209 -11.59 -3.40 -16.57
N TRP A 210 -11.39 -2.09 -16.41
CA TRP A 210 -10.50 -1.56 -15.38
C TRP A 210 -11.14 -1.73 -14.01
N THR A 211 -10.39 -2.28 -13.08
CA THR A 211 -10.85 -2.62 -11.74
C THR A 211 -9.85 -2.12 -10.70
N ASP A 212 -10.34 -1.38 -9.71
CA ASP A 212 -9.56 -0.99 -8.54
C ASP A 212 -9.59 -2.12 -7.53
N VAL A 213 -8.41 -2.59 -7.16
CA VAL A 213 -8.21 -3.69 -6.21
C VAL A 213 -7.53 -3.16 -4.96
N LYS A 214 -8.01 -3.58 -3.80
CA LYS A 214 -7.39 -3.30 -2.51
C LYS A 214 -7.26 -4.59 -1.72
N ILE A 215 -6.03 -4.94 -1.36
CA ILE A 215 -5.67 -6.11 -0.57
C ILE A 215 -5.17 -5.64 0.79
N THR A 216 -5.71 -6.19 1.86
CA THR A 216 -5.17 -6.02 3.22
C THR A 216 -4.33 -7.24 3.56
N ILE A 217 -3.07 -7.02 3.87
CA ILE A 217 -2.11 -8.06 4.27
C ILE A 217 -2.03 -8.02 5.79
N PRO A 218 -2.44 -9.09 6.50
CA PRO A 218 -2.39 -9.13 7.96
C PRO A 218 -0.94 -9.16 8.46
N PRO A 219 -0.72 -8.79 9.72
CA PRO A 219 0.58 -8.91 10.36
C PRO A 219 1.15 -10.32 10.25
N ILE A 220 2.47 -10.42 10.15
CA ILE A 220 3.22 -11.66 10.35
C ILE A 220 4.13 -11.49 11.56
N THR A 221 3.93 -12.32 12.58
CA THR A 221 4.61 -12.19 13.88
C THR A 221 5.80 -13.16 14.05
N SER A 222 6.16 -13.86 12.97
CA SER A 222 7.28 -14.79 12.95
C SER A 222 7.94 -14.83 11.58
N GLY A 223 9.17 -15.34 11.53
CA GLY A 223 9.95 -15.43 10.30
C GLY A 223 11.02 -14.36 10.20
N SER A 224 11.88 -14.48 9.18
CA SER A 224 13.01 -13.58 8.97
C SER A 224 12.78 -12.71 7.74
N PHE A 225 12.96 -11.40 7.92
CA PHE A 225 12.88 -10.39 6.86
C PHE A 225 14.16 -9.57 6.85
N ASN A 226 14.62 -9.19 5.67
CA ASN A 226 15.78 -8.32 5.56
C ASN A 226 15.34 -6.87 5.79
N GLU A 227 15.94 -6.22 6.77
CA GLU A 227 15.66 -4.83 7.14
C GLU A 227 16.83 -3.88 6.86
N THR A 228 17.79 -4.33 6.05
CA THR A 228 18.98 -3.56 5.69
C THR A 228 19.00 -3.20 4.19
N ASN A 229 20.16 -3.10 3.57
CA ASN A 229 20.34 -2.69 2.17
C ASN A 229 19.89 -3.72 1.12
N GLY A 230 19.53 -4.93 1.52
CA GLY A 230 19.01 -5.96 0.61
C GLY A 230 17.52 -5.83 0.33
N VAL A 231 16.97 -6.84 -0.34
CA VAL A 231 15.52 -6.93 -0.57
C VAL A 231 14.82 -7.22 0.74
N GLY A 232 13.89 -6.38 1.16
CA GLY A 232 13.02 -6.60 2.31
C GLY A 232 11.78 -7.40 1.93
N LEU A 233 11.05 -6.89 0.96
CA LEU A 233 9.85 -7.51 0.40
C LEU A 233 9.87 -7.52 -1.12
N ARG A 234 9.12 -8.44 -1.71
CA ARG A 234 8.72 -8.43 -3.12
C ARG A 234 7.23 -8.28 -3.24
N VAL A 235 6.78 -7.40 -4.11
CA VAL A 235 5.39 -7.33 -4.56
C VAL A 235 5.34 -7.95 -5.95
N ILE A 236 4.57 -9.00 -6.09
CA ILE A 236 4.53 -9.86 -7.28
C ILE A 236 3.11 -9.86 -7.83
N PHE A 237 3.00 -9.74 -9.15
CA PHE A 237 1.78 -9.99 -9.92
C PHE A 237 2.04 -11.21 -10.78
N ASP A 238 1.32 -12.29 -10.51
CA ASP A 238 1.43 -13.54 -11.25
C ASP A 238 0.75 -13.44 -12.61
N LEU A 239 1.40 -13.97 -13.62
CA LEU A 239 0.90 -14.05 -15.00
C LEU A 239 0.65 -15.49 -15.45
N GLY A 240 0.56 -16.43 -14.49
CA GLY A 240 0.25 -17.83 -14.73
C GLY A 240 1.39 -18.79 -14.43
N SER A 241 2.02 -18.67 -13.27
CA SER A 241 3.10 -19.55 -12.81
C SER A 241 2.64 -20.99 -12.56
N GLY A 242 3.61 -21.91 -12.49
CA GLY A 242 3.38 -23.35 -12.40
C GLY A 242 2.89 -23.82 -11.02
N ASN A 243 2.50 -25.08 -10.96
CA ASN A 243 1.84 -25.65 -9.76
C ASN A 243 2.69 -25.63 -8.49
N ASN A 244 4.03 -25.60 -8.61
CA ASN A 244 4.92 -25.56 -7.43
C ASN A 244 4.95 -24.19 -6.75
N PHE A 245 4.28 -23.18 -7.32
CA PHE A 245 4.19 -21.82 -6.78
C PHE A 245 2.77 -21.48 -6.32
N ARG A 246 1.95 -22.49 -6.02
CA ARG A 246 0.57 -22.33 -5.56
C ARG A 246 0.47 -22.57 -4.07
N GLY A 247 0.12 -21.54 -3.33
CA GLY A 247 -0.20 -21.60 -1.91
C GLY A 247 -1.66 -21.33 -1.61
N THR A 248 -2.03 -21.37 -0.34
CA THR A 248 -3.36 -20.97 0.11
C THR A 248 -3.47 -19.46 0.08
N ALA A 249 -4.41 -18.94 -0.69
CA ALA A 249 -4.60 -17.51 -0.85
C ALA A 249 -5.08 -16.83 0.45
N ASN A 250 -4.72 -15.56 0.60
CA ASN A 250 -5.12 -14.65 1.66
C ASN A 250 -4.65 -15.07 3.08
N GLN A 251 -3.54 -15.78 3.13
CA GLN A 251 -2.81 -16.09 4.38
C GLN A 251 -1.31 -16.18 4.13
N TRP A 252 -0.53 -16.05 5.20
CA TRP A 252 0.91 -16.29 5.14
C TRP A 252 1.20 -17.80 5.06
N ASN A 253 2.02 -18.17 4.10
CA ASN A 253 2.46 -19.56 3.84
C ASN A 253 3.98 -19.66 3.97
N SER A 254 4.46 -20.86 4.29
CA SER A 254 5.87 -21.23 4.09
C SER A 254 6.05 -21.64 2.63
N GLY A 255 6.98 -20.99 1.93
CA GLY A 255 7.27 -21.30 0.52
C GLY A 255 7.31 -20.07 -0.37
N GLN A 256 7.57 -20.34 -1.65
CA GLN A 256 7.60 -19.36 -2.73
C GLN A 256 6.28 -19.42 -3.51
N ASP A 257 5.20 -18.93 -2.93
CA ASP A 257 3.89 -18.91 -3.61
C ASP A 257 3.65 -17.56 -4.30
N GLU A 258 2.94 -17.59 -5.46
CA GLU A 258 2.65 -16.43 -6.32
C GLU A 258 1.16 -16.28 -6.66
#